data_116c7fc60906e778d9cb7990b21ff3c8
#
_entry.id   116c7fc60906e778d9cb7990b21ff3c8
#
_cell.length_a   1.000
_cell.length_b   1.000
_cell.length_c   1.000
_cell.angle_alpha   90.00
_cell.angle_beta   90.00
_cell.angle_gamma   90.00
#
_symmetry.space_group_name_H-M   'P 1'
#
loop_
_entity.id
_entity.type
_entity.pdbx_description
1 polymer ?
#
loop_
_entity_poly.entity_id
_entity_poly.type
_entity_poly.pdbx_seq_one_letter_code
_entity_poly.pdbx_strand_id
1 'polypeptide(L)'
;MERNQYIFGIARMDLRHLRYFVAVAEERHFTRAAERLGIKQPPLSLQIKQLEQELGTPLFRRLTRGVELTEPGTLLLDEARQILEQVERTKANVRNRARGETGHIRVGFAGATYFQPRVPGLIQAYRECYPDVLLSPVQSNTPHLVEALRNGSVDVAFVRPPLGDGEGLTVHPLVEEPMRIVLPSKHPQASERSVSLATLAHETFILFPRAIGPGLHDSIIASCQRSGFSPILGQEAPQIASIIYLVAAGFGISIVPHSIEQIRADGIVYVPIKGEAPRAPISLAVRKDDRSAAIRNFVALARPRARARD
;
A
#
# COMPACT_ATOMS: atom_id res chain seq x y z
N MET A 1 -26.92 37.76 11.78
CA MET A 1 -27.35 37.63 10.39
C MET A 1 -26.54 38.62 9.58
N GLU A 2 -25.36 38.27 9.11
CA GLU A 2 -24.56 39.04 8.13
C GLU A 2 -23.13 38.41 8.07
N ARG A 3 -23.02 37.25 7.42
CA ARG A 3 -21.70 36.62 7.18
C ARG A 3 -21.66 35.72 5.95
N ASN A 4 -22.42 36.02 4.88
CA ASN A 4 -22.37 35.16 3.70
C ASN A 4 -22.45 35.89 2.36
N GLN A 5 -22.15 37.21 2.34
CA GLN A 5 -22.20 38.00 1.08
C GLN A 5 -20.83 38.22 0.42
N TYR A 6 -19.70 37.70 1.01
CA TYR A 6 -18.36 38.03 0.51
C TYR A 6 -17.74 36.99 -0.46
N ILE A 7 -18.47 35.94 -0.83
CA ILE A 7 -17.90 34.91 -1.72
C ILE A 7 -18.33 35.02 -3.18
N PHE A 8 -19.40 35.76 -3.51
CA PHE A 8 -19.95 35.86 -4.88
C PHE A 8 -19.89 37.24 -5.53
N GLY A 9 -19.26 38.23 -4.90
CA GLY A 9 -19.25 39.62 -5.40
C GLY A 9 -17.90 40.13 -5.90
N ILE A 10 -16.85 39.34 -5.90
CA ILE A 10 -15.50 39.79 -6.27
C ILE A 10 -14.91 38.81 -7.28
N ALA A 11 -14.69 39.30 -8.46
CA ALA A 11 -14.00 38.84 -9.62
C ALA A 11 -14.89 38.32 -10.76
N ARG A 12 -15.08 39.16 -11.73
CA ARG A 12 -15.60 38.78 -13.05
C ARG A 12 -14.58 38.03 -13.86
N MET A 13 -13.26 38.10 -13.49
CA MET A 13 -12.19 37.38 -14.13
C MET A 13 -12.31 35.86 -13.84
N ASP A 14 -12.42 35.07 -14.88
CA ASP A 14 -12.46 33.63 -14.81
C ASP A 14 -11.32 32.97 -15.60
N LEU A 15 -11.18 31.63 -15.49
CA LEU A 15 -10.15 30.88 -16.20
C LEU A 15 -10.27 30.98 -17.72
N ARG A 16 -11.43 31.27 -18.24
CA ARG A 16 -11.65 31.49 -19.69
C ARG A 16 -11.00 32.77 -20.14
N HIS A 17 -11.12 33.85 -19.36
CA HIS A 17 -10.45 35.13 -19.64
C HIS A 17 -8.92 34.93 -19.68
N LEU A 18 -8.35 34.20 -18.73
CA LEU A 18 -6.91 33.90 -18.71
C LEU A 18 -6.46 33.09 -19.93
N ARG A 19 -7.23 32.06 -20.33
CA ARG A 19 -6.96 31.27 -21.54
C ARG A 19 -7.00 32.12 -22.79
N TYR A 20 -7.97 32.99 -22.91
CA TYR A 20 -8.14 33.87 -24.05
C TYR A 20 -6.98 34.89 -24.12
N PHE A 21 -6.64 35.48 -22.98
CA PHE A 21 -5.53 36.40 -22.86
C PHE A 21 -4.21 35.74 -23.26
N VAL A 22 -3.89 34.57 -22.73
CA VAL A 22 -2.67 33.83 -23.07
C VAL A 22 -2.61 33.50 -24.57
N ALA A 23 -3.72 33.05 -25.15
CA ALA A 23 -3.78 32.78 -26.60
C ALA A 23 -3.50 34.02 -27.44
N VAL A 24 -4.07 35.20 -27.10
CA VAL A 24 -3.79 36.46 -27.80
C VAL A 24 -2.35 36.88 -27.62
N ALA A 25 -1.80 36.72 -26.42
CA ALA A 25 -0.41 37.08 -26.12
C ALA A 25 0.59 36.25 -26.93
N GLU A 26 0.36 34.95 -27.05
CA GLU A 26 1.21 34.01 -27.80
C GLU A 26 1.11 34.22 -29.31
N GLU A 27 -0.09 34.37 -29.85
CA GLU A 27 -0.32 34.55 -31.28
C GLU A 27 0.01 36.01 -31.75
N ARG A 28 0.06 36.97 -30.83
CA ARG A 28 0.24 38.39 -31.12
C ARG A 28 -0.77 38.91 -32.16
N HIS A 29 -1.90 38.23 -32.31
CA HIS A 29 -2.93 38.52 -33.30
C HIS A 29 -4.29 37.95 -32.91
N PHE A 30 -5.31 38.81 -32.80
CA PHE A 30 -6.65 38.40 -32.35
C PHE A 30 -7.30 37.34 -33.25
N THR A 31 -7.17 37.45 -34.56
CA THR A 31 -7.79 36.49 -35.48
C THR A 31 -7.15 35.13 -35.35
N ARG A 32 -5.82 35.02 -35.33
CA ARG A 32 -5.12 33.73 -35.14
C ARG A 32 -5.41 33.12 -33.78
N ALA A 33 -5.45 33.94 -32.75
CA ALA A 33 -5.84 33.45 -31.41
C ALA A 33 -7.29 32.91 -31.40
N ALA A 34 -8.22 33.58 -32.06
CA ALA A 34 -9.60 33.12 -32.18
C ALA A 34 -9.69 31.79 -32.95
N GLU A 35 -8.97 31.65 -34.06
CA GLU A 35 -8.87 30.40 -34.84
C GLU A 35 -8.32 29.27 -33.99
N ARG A 36 -7.23 29.49 -33.25
CA ARG A 36 -6.64 28.51 -32.33
C ARG A 36 -7.60 28.08 -31.22
N LEU A 37 -8.44 29.02 -30.73
CA LEU A 37 -9.43 28.75 -29.68
C LEU A 37 -10.74 28.16 -30.25
N GLY A 38 -10.91 28.06 -31.55
CA GLY A 38 -12.13 27.56 -32.19
C GLY A 38 -13.33 28.50 -32.02
N ILE A 39 -13.12 29.83 -31.87
CA ILE A 39 -14.14 30.83 -31.68
C ILE A 39 -14.05 31.96 -32.73
N LYS A 40 -15.04 32.80 -32.78
CA LYS A 40 -15.02 34.02 -33.63
C LYS A 40 -14.17 35.11 -32.93
N GLN A 41 -13.54 35.98 -33.73
CA GLN A 41 -12.69 37.06 -33.20
C GLN A 41 -13.48 38.13 -32.40
N PRO A 42 -14.74 38.55 -32.78
CA PRO A 42 -15.46 39.55 -32.00
C PRO A 42 -15.70 39.17 -30.54
N PRO A 43 -16.21 37.97 -30.21
CA PRO A 43 -16.32 37.54 -28.80
C PRO A 43 -14.99 37.51 -28.05
N LEU A 44 -13.88 37.09 -28.70
CA LEU A 44 -12.54 37.10 -28.06
C LEU A 44 -12.14 38.54 -27.68
N SER A 45 -12.29 39.50 -28.61
CA SER A 45 -11.93 40.88 -28.34
C SER A 45 -12.80 41.49 -27.22
N LEU A 46 -14.10 41.15 -27.17
CA LEU A 46 -14.98 41.60 -26.09
C LEU A 46 -14.51 41.08 -24.72
N GLN A 47 -14.14 39.79 -24.62
CA GLN A 47 -13.69 39.21 -23.37
C GLN A 47 -12.33 39.80 -22.90
N ILE A 48 -11.42 40.06 -23.81
CA ILE A 48 -10.15 40.76 -23.47
C ILE A 48 -10.46 42.19 -22.99
N LYS A 49 -11.34 42.91 -23.66
CA LYS A 49 -11.73 44.27 -23.22
C LYS A 49 -12.38 44.29 -21.84
N GLN A 50 -13.21 43.28 -21.54
CA GLN A 50 -13.79 43.10 -20.21
C GLN A 50 -12.73 42.85 -19.15
N LEU A 51 -11.74 42.02 -19.44
CA LEU A 51 -10.60 41.74 -18.55
C LEU A 51 -9.78 43.00 -18.28
N GLU A 52 -9.50 43.80 -19.32
CA GLU A 52 -8.78 45.08 -19.19
C GLU A 52 -9.58 46.10 -18.35
N GLN A 53 -10.89 46.15 -18.53
CA GLN A 53 -11.76 47.00 -17.73
C GLN A 53 -11.79 46.60 -16.26
N GLU A 54 -11.82 45.32 -15.98
CA GLU A 54 -11.79 44.79 -14.61
C GLU A 54 -10.46 45.08 -13.90
N LEU A 55 -9.36 44.91 -14.60
CA LEU A 55 -8.02 45.19 -14.08
C LEU A 55 -7.66 46.70 -14.08
N GLY A 56 -8.49 47.54 -14.72
CA GLY A 56 -8.29 48.98 -14.79
C GLY A 56 -7.09 49.42 -15.63
N THR A 57 -6.53 48.48 -16.42
CA THR A 57 -5.31 48.79 -17.23
C THR A 57 -5.35 48.04 -18.56
N PRO A 58 -4.85 48.63 -19.65
CA PRO A 58 -4.68 47.94 -20.93
C PRO A 58 -3.59 46.88 -20.81
N LEU A 59 -3.86 45.67 -21.32
CA LEU A 59 -2.94 44.54 -21.36
C LEU A 59 -2.24 44.42 -22.72
N PHE A 60 -2.89 44.94 -23.76
CA PHE A 60 -2.38 44.96 -25.11
C PHE A 60 -2.29 46.38 -25.69
N ARG A 61 -1.19 46.60 -26.44
CA ARG A 61 -1.03 47.77 -27.33
C ARG A 61 -1.33 47.31 -28.76
N ARG A 62 -2.20 48.03 -29.48
CA ARG A 62 -2.49 47.74 -30.88
C ARG A 62 -1.36 48.31 -31.77
N LEU A 63 -0.89 47.47 -32.68
CA LEU A 63 0.07 47.83 -33.72
C LEU A 63 -0.63 47.88 -35.08
N THR A 64 0.04 48.41 -36.08
CA THR A 64 -0.43 48.43 -37.49
C THR A 64 -0.69 46.98 -37.98
N ARG A 65 0.04 46.01 -37.48
CA ARG A 65 -0.14 44.58 -37.75
C ARG A 65 -0.02 43.78 -36.43
N GLY A 66 -1.16 43.47 -35.85
CA GLY A 66 -1.23 42.64 -34.64
C GLY A 66 -1.29 43.44 -33.32
N VAL A 67 -0.85 42.80 -32.25
CA VAL A 67 -0.82 43.35 -30.89
C VAL A 67 0.46 43.00 -30.16
N GLU A 68 0.81 43.83 -29.20
CA GLU A 68 1.98 43.66 -28.32
C GLU A 68 1.51 43.79 -26.86
N LEU A 69 2.12 43.05 -25.95
CA LEU A 69 1.86 43.18 -24.52
C LEU A 69 2.33 44.52 -23.97
N THR A 70 1.56 45.07 -23.06
CA THR A 70 1.99 46.13 -22.16
C THR A 70 2.84 45.55 -21.02
N GLU A 71 3.44 46.38 -20.17
CA GLU A 71 4.12 45.94 -18.96
C GLU A 71 3.17 45.16 -18.01
N PRO A 72 1.95 45.68 -17.68
CA PRO A 72 0.93 44.90 -16.97
C PRO A 72 0.51 43.61 -17.70
N GLY A 73 0.45 43.64 -19.04
CA GLY A 73 0.16 42.45 -19.84
C GLY A 73 1.25 41.39 -19.73
N THR A 74 2.53 41.79 -19.69
CA THR A 74 3.64 40.85 -19.49
C THR A 74 3.58 40.20 -18.13
N LEU A 75 3.35 40.99 -17.08
CA LEU A 75 3.14 40.46 -15.73
C LEU A 75 1.98 39.47 -15.68
N LEU A 76 0.81 39.87 -16.24
CA LEU A 76 -0.36 38.98 -16.27
C LEU A 76 -0.10 37.70 -17.06
N LEU A 77 0.73 37.71 -18.11
CA LEU A 77 1.04 36.51 -18.89
C LEU A 77 1.72 35.44 -18.03
N ASP A 78 2.68 35.83 -17.22
CA ASP A 78 3.41 34.94 -16.35
C ASP A 78 2.49 34.37 -15.24
N GLU A 79 1.69 35.24 -14.62
CA GLU A 79 0.73 34.82 -13.58
C GLU A 79 -0.39 33.94 -14.16
N ALA A 80 -0.94 34.29 -15.33
CA ALA A 80 -1.99 33.51 -15.98
C ALA A 80 -1.51 32.10 -16.35
N ARG A 81 -0.28 31.95 -16.82
CA ARG A 81 0.31 30.63 -17.09
C ARG A 81 0.41 29.79 -15.83
N GLN A 82 0.90 30.36 -14.72
CA GLN A 82 1.00 29.64 -13.45
C GLN A 82 -0.38 29.20 -12.93
N ILE A 83 -1.39 30.08 -12.99
CA ILE A 83 -2.76 29.76 -12.58
C ILE A 83 -3.33 28.62 -13.43
N LEU A 84 -3.20 28.69 -14.76
CA LEU A 84 -3.70 27.66 -15.66
C LEU A 84 -2.98 26.31 -15.44
N GLU A 85 -1.68 26.32 -15.24
CA GLU A 85 -0.90 25.13 -14.90
C GLU A 85 -1.35 24.54 -13.56
N GLN A 86 -1.58 25.37 -12.55
CA GLN A 86 -2.07 24.92 -11.25
C GLN A 86 -3.45 24.27 -11.35
N VAL A 87 -4.34 24.78 -12.20
CA VAL A 87 -5.64 24.16 -12.46
C VAL A 87 -5.49 22.76 -13.07
N GLU A 88 -4.60 22.59 -14.05
CA GLU A 88 -4.38 21.28 -14.65
C GLU A 88 -3.72 20.30 -13.67
N ARG A 89 -2.76 20.75 -12.84
CA ARG A 89 -2.21 19.96 -11.74
C ARG A 89 -3.30 19.53 -10.75
N THR A 90 -4.18 20.44 -10.36
CA THR A 90 -5.28 20.12 -9.42
C THR A 90 -6.21 19.06 -10.01
N LYS A 91 -6.57 19.17 -11.29
CA LYS A 91 -7.39 18.15 -11.98
C LYS A 91 -6.70 16.79 -12.03
N ALA A 92 -5.41 16.76 -12.34
CA ALA A 92 -4.61 15.55 -12.35
C ALA A 92 -4.61 14.90 -10.95
N ASN A 93 -4.32 15.66 -9.91
CA ASN A 93 -4.30 15.18 -8.52
C ASN A 93 -5.63 14.59 -8.08
N VAL A 94 -6.75 15.24 -8.41
CA VAL A 94 -8.11 14.72 -8.10
C VAL A 94 -8.36 13.40 -8.84
N ARG A 95 -8.00 13.33 -10.13
CA ARG A 95 -8.15 12.09 -10.92
C ARG A 95 -7.27 10.96 -10.40
N ASN A 96 -6.01 11.23 -10.10
CA ASN A 96 -5.06 10.24 -9.59
C ASN A 96 -5.54 9.70 -8.23
N ARG A 97 -6.07 10.58 -7.36
CA ARG A 97 -6.66 10.15 -6.09
C ARG A 97 -7.87 9.26 -6.29
N ALA A 98 -8.74 9.59 -7.24
CA ALA A 98 -9.92 8.79 -7.57
C ALA A 98 -9.56 7.41 -8.14
N ARG A 99 -8.41 7.29 -8.84
CA ARG A 99 -7.88 6.03 -9.37
C ARG A 99 -7.03 5.25 -8.36
N GLY A 100 -6.72 5.84 -7.21
CA GLY A 100 -5.84 5.25 -6.20
C GLY A 100 -4.37 5.22 -6.63
N GLU A 101 -3.97 6.11 -7.51
CA GLU A 101 -2.60 6.29 -8.00
C GLU A 101 -1.78 7.19 -7.05
N THR A 102 -2.43 7.87 -6.12
CA THR A 102 -1.82 8.66 -5.05
C THR A 102 -2.48 8.37 -3.72
N GLY A 103 -1.76 8.52 -2.63
CA GLY A 103 -2.31 8.37 -1.27
C GLY A 103 -1.35 7.71 -0.29
N HIS A 104 -1.90 7.11 0.75
CA HIS A 104 -1.14 6.45 1.81
C HIS A 104 -1.88 5.18 2.23
N ILE A 105 -1.16 4.07 2.35
CA ILE A 105 -1.65 2.78 2.85
C ILE A 105 -0.76 2.33 4.00
N ARG A 106 -1.34 2.06 5.15
CA ARG A 106 -0.68 1.44 6.29
C ARG A 106 -0.82 -0.07 6.16
N VAL A 107 0.32 -0.75 6.00
CA VAL A 107 0.40 -2.17 5.72
C VAL A 107 0.84 -2.93 6.96
N GLY A 108 -0.06 -3.74 7.52
CA GLY A 108 0.19 -4.58 8.69
C GLY A 108 0.88 -5.90 8.33
N PHE A 109 1.81 -6.34 9.18
CA PHE A 109 2.53 -7.61 9.05
C PHE A 109 2.42 -8.39 10.35
N ALA A 110 1.72 -9.53 10.33
CA ALA A 110 1.63 -10.39 11.49
C ALA A 110 2.90 -11.22 11.67
N GLY A 111 3.59 -10.99 12.80
CA GLY A 111 4.79 -11.75 13.14
C GLY A 111 5.82 -11.73 12.01
N ALA A 112 6.21 -12.90 11.54
CA ALA A 112 7.24 -13.11 10.53
C ALA A 112 6.69 -13.32 9.10
N THR A 113 5.48 -12.84 8.78
CA THR A 113 4.87 -12.99 7.45
C THR A 113 5.70 -12.38 6.32
N TYR A 114 6.49 -11.35 6.62
CA TYR A 114 7.37 -10.68 5.65
C TYR A 114 8.55 -11.54 5.17
N PHE A 115 8.88 -12.65 5.85
CA PHE A 115 9.87 -13.60 5.34
C PHE A 115 9.35 -14.48 4.20
N GLN A 116 8.02 -14.61 4.06
CA GLN A 116 7.42 -15.36 2.96
C GLN A 116 7.58 -14.57 1.65
N PRO A 117 8.32 -15.08 0.63
CA PRO A 117 8.72 -14.29 -0.54
C PRO A 117 7.56 -13.63 -1.31
N ARG A 118 6.37 -14.21 -1.27
CA ARG A 118 5.19 -13.64 -1.93
C ARG A 118 4.74 -12.32 -1.30
N VAL A 119 5.02 -12.10 -0.02
CA VAL A 119 4.64 -10.86 0.69
C VAL A 119 5.50 -9.67 0.23
N PRO A 120 6.84 -9.69 0.34
CA PRO A 120 7.65 -8.60 -0.20
C PRO A 120 7.53 -8.47 -1.72
N GLY A 121 7.33 -9.56 -2.46
CA GLY A 121 7.08 -9.51 -3.90
C GLY A 121 5.81 -8.73 -4.27
N LEU A 122 4.72 -8.89 -3.49
CA LEU A 122 3.50 -8.12 -3.67
C LEU A 122 3.72 -6.62 -3.36
N ILE A 123 4.44 -6.32 -2.28
CA ILE A 123 4.78 -4.93 -1.92
C ILE A 123 5.60 -4.27 -3.02
N GLN A 124 6.61 -4.97 -3.55
CA GLN A 124 7.44 -4.47 -4.65
C GLN A 124 6.59 -4.20 -5.89
N ALA A 125 5.80 -5.16 -6.33
CA ALA A 125 4.92 -5.03 -7.50
C ALA A 125 3.94 -3.85 -7.35
N TYR A 126 3.39 -3.66 -6.13
CA TYR A 126 2.51 -2.53 -5.88
C TYR A 126 3.24 -1.18 -6.00
N ARG A 127 4.45 -1.07 -5.43
CA ARG A 127 5.27 0.16 -5.53
C ARG A 127 5.69 0.49 -6.95
N GLU A 128 5.93 -0.53 -7.78
CA GLU A 128 6.24 -0.35 -9.21
C GLU A 128 5.03 0.14 -9.99
N CYS A 129 3.83 -0.38 -9.70
CA CYS A 129 2.59 0.03 -10.37
C CYS A 129 2.05 1.39 -9.88
N TYR A 130 2.29 1.75 -8.62
CA TYR A 130 1.72 2.92 -7.95
C TYR A 130 2.79 3.67 -7.14
N PRO A 131 3.80 4.30 -7.81
CA PRO A 131 4.96 4.90 -7.15
C PRO A 131 4.61 6.07 -6.24
N ASP A 132 3.50 6.77 -6.50
CA ASP A 132 3.04 7.93 -5.73
C ASP A 132 2.11 7.55 -4.56
N VAL A 133 1.93 6.25 -4.28
CA VAL A 133 1.25 5.77 -3.08
C VAL A 133 2.28 5.45 -2.00
N LEU A 134 2.24 6.19 -0.90
CA LEU A 134 3.10 5.94 0.25
C LEU A 134 2.64 4.66 0.98
N LEU A 135 3.55 3.70 1.17
CA LEU A 135 3.32 2.52 2.00
C LEU A 135 4.04 2.67 3.34
N SER A 136 3.31 2.57 4.45
CA SER A 136 3.87 2.58 5.81
C SER A 136 3.71 1.21 6.46
N PRO A 137 4.81 0.50 6.77
CA PRO A 137 4.75 -0.80 7.43
C PRO A 137 4.40 -0.67 8.91
N VAL A 138 3.53 -1.57 9.39
CA VAL A 138 3.17 -1.72 10.81
C VAL A 138 3.38 -3.19 11.19
N GLN A 139 4.30 -3.48 12.11
CA GLN A 139 4.53 -4.83 12.60
C GLN A 139 3.74 -5.05 13.89
N SER A 140 2.97 -6.15 13.95
CA SER A 140 2.24 -6.56 15.15
C SER A 140 1.93 -8.07 15.10
N ASN A 141 0.95 -8.53 15.86
CA ASN A 141 0.42 -9.89 15.80
C ASN A 141 -0.97 -9.91 15.13
N THR A 142 -1.46 -11.10 14.77
CA THR A 142 -2.76 -11.22 14.07
C THR A 142 -3.93 -10.60 14.84
N PRO A 143 -4.16 -10.87 16.14
CA PRO A 143 -5.26 -10.26 16.90
C PRO A 143 -5.23 -8.72 16.88
N HIS A 144 -4.08 -8.12 17.16
CA HIS A 144 -3.95 -6.66 17.16
C HIS A 144 -4.13 -6.06 15.75
N LEU A 145 -3.66 -6.72 14.70
CA LEU A 145 -3.87 -6.25 13.32
C LEU A 145 -5.34 -6.35 12.89
N VAL A 146 -6.08 -7.34 13.35
CA VAL A 146 -7.53 -7.45 13.14
C VAL A 146 -8.24 -6.25 13.76
N GLU A 147 -7.90 -5.90 14.99
CA GLU A 147 -8.44 -4.72 15.66
C GLU A 147 -8.00 -3.41 14.97
N ALA A 148 -6.74 -3.31 14.57
CA ALA A 148 -6.20 -2.17 13.84
C ALA A 148 -6.86 -1.96 12.47
N LEU A 149 -7.24 -3.03 11.77
CA LEU A 149 -8.05 -2.96 10.55
C LEU A 149 -9.45 -2.43 10.85
N ARG A 150 -10.12 -2.93 11.90
CA ARG A 150 -11.47 -2.52 12.29
C ARG A 150 -11.54 -1.04 12.68
N ASN A 151 -10.61 -0.56 13.47
CA ASN A 151 -10.56 0.84 13.92
C ASN A 151 -9.92 1.79 12.89
N GLY A 152 -9.45 1.27 11.75
CA GLY A 152 -8.89 2.06 10.67
C GLY A 152 -7.46 2.58 10.90
N SER A 153 -6.72 2.10 11.90
CA SER A 153 -5.31 2.44 12.10
C SER A 153 -4.35 1.66 11.19
N VAL A 154 -4.82 0.56 10.58
CA VAL A 154 -4.18 -0.18 9.49
C VAL A 154 -5.18 -0.30 8.34
N ASP A 155 -4.70 -0.32 7.12
CA ASP A 155 -5.54 -0.32 5.92
C ASP A 155 -5.59 -1.70 5.25
N VAL A 156 -4.46 -2.39 5.17
CA VAL A 156 -4.34 -3.77 4.72
C VAL A 156 -3.41 -4.53 5.66
N ALA A 157 -3.62 -5.83 5.87
CA ALA A 157 -2.74 -6.60 6.74
C ALA A 157 -2.48 -8.01 6.21
N PHE A 158 -1.22 -8.44 6.26
CA PHE A 158 -0.84 -9.83 6.09
C PHE A 158 -0.96 -10.55 7.42
N VAL A 159 -1.93 -11.44 7.52
CA VAL A 159 -2.33 -12.10 8.77
C VAL A 159 -2.31 -13.63 8.63
N ARG A 160 -2.31 -14.32 9.76
CA ARG A 160 -2.39 -15.79 9.82
C ARG A 160 -3.75 -16.22 10.39
N PRO A 161 -4.64 -16.80 9.54
CA PRO A 161 -5.93 -17.33 9.99
C PRO A 161 -5.79 -18.41 11.07
N PRO A 162 -6.86 -18.62 11.88
CA PRO A 162 -8.16 -17.95 11.88
C PRO A 162 -8.09 -16.54 12.49
N LEU A 163 -9.00 -15.65 12.06
CA LEU A 163 -9.06 -14.25 12.50
C LEU A 163 -10.12 -14.01 13.60
N GLY A 164 -10.47 -15.03 14.35
CA GLY A 164 -11.59 -14.98 15.28
C GLY A 164 -12.91 -14.94 14.52
N ASP A 165 -13.82 -14.03 14.87
CA ASP A 165 -15.10 -13.88 14.21
C ASP A 165 -15.01 -13.35 12.77
N GLY A 166 -13.89 -12.73 12.39
CA GLY A 166 -13.66 -12.17 11.05
C GLY A 166 -14.65 -11.09 10.63
N GLU A 167 -15.56 -10.68 11.52
CA GLU A 167 -16.62 -9.73 11.22
C GLU A 167 -16.06 -8.38 10.76
N GLY A 168 -16.67 -7.82 9.71
CA GLY A 168 -16.25 -6.54 9.12
C GLY A 168 -14.99 -6.60 8.25
N LEU A 169 -14.40 -7.79 8.05
CA LEU A 169 -13.20 -7.96 7.23
C LEU A 169 -13.46 -8.84 6.02
N THR A 170 -12.73 -8.58 4.94
CA THR A 170 -12.59 -9.48 3.80
C THR A 170 -11.20 -10.07 3.82
N VAL A 171 -11.11 -11.40 3.72
CA VAL A 171 -9.86 -12.15 3.82
C VAL A 171 -9.59 -12.82 2.48
N HIS A 172 -8.42 -12.52 1.91
CA HIS A 172 -7.95 -13.09 0.64
C HIS A 172 -6.80 -14.06 0.93
N PRO A 173 -6.99 -15.38 0.75
CA PRO A 173 -5.89 -16.34 0.86
C PRO A 173 -4.74 -15.95 -0.09
N LEU A 174 -3.52 -15.90 0.43
CA LEU A 174 -2.35 -15.49 -0.37
C LEU A 174 -1.45 -16.69 -0.65
N VAL A 175 -1.02 -17.39 0.39
CA VAL A 175 -0.10 -18.52 0.31
C VAL A 175 -0.24 -19.40 1.54
N GLU A 176 0.04 -20.67 1.36
CA GLU A 176 0.17 -21.65 2.43
C GLU A 176 1.51 -22.35 2.31
N GLU A 177 2.29 -22.33 3.37
CA GLU A 177 3.63 -22.95 3.39
C GLU A 177 3.70 -24.08 4.41
N PRO A 178 4.53 -25.13 4.17
CA PRO A 178 4.78 -26.16 5.17
C PRO A 178 5.62 -25.58 6.31
N MET A 179 5.60 -26.24 7.45
CA MET A 179 6.47 -25.90 8.56
C MET A 179 7.71 -26.80 8.60
N ARG A 180 8.75 -26.35 9.30
CA ARG A 180 10.04 -27.01 9.51
C ARG A 180 10.32 -27.19 10.98
N ILE A 181 11.03 -28.24 11.33
CA ILE A 181 11.61 -28.40 12.66
C ILE A 181 12.92 -27.62 12.70
N VAL A 182 13.16 -26.91 13.79
CA VAL A 182 14.44 -26.28 14.11
C VAL A 182 15.09 -27.08 15.23
N LEU A 183 16.26 -27.61 14.96
CA LEU A 183 17.03 -28.42 15.90
C LEU A 183 18.39 -27.77 16.20
N PRO A 184 18.94 -27.91 17.40
CA PRO A 184 20.33 -27.63 17.62
C PRO A 184 21.21 -28.46 16.65
N SER A 185 22.29 -27.90 16.12
CA SER A 185 23.14 -28.58 15.13
C SER A 185 23.81 -29.89 15.68
N LYS A 186 23.88 -30.00 17.00
CA LYS A 186 24.39 -31.21 17.70
C LYS A 186 23.29 -32.23 18.05
N HIS A 187 22.04 -31.96 17.66
CA HIS A 187 20.94 -32.88 17.91
C HIS A 187 21.13 -34.20 17.14
N PRO A 188 20.82 -35.38 17.71
CA PRO A 188 21.01 -36.67 17.03
C PRO A 188 20.36 -36.78 15.65
N GLN A 189 19.26 -36.08 15.43
CA GLN A 189 18.51 -36.07 14.17
C GLN A 189 18.85 -34.86 13.26
N ALA A 190 19.84 -34.05 13.60
CA ALA A 190 20.22 -32.86 12.84
C ALA A 190 20.68 -33.15 11.40
N SER A 191 21.25 -34.36 11.16
CA SER A 191 21.72 -34.81 9.83
C SER A 191 20.65 -35.55 9.00
N GLU A 192 19.46 -35.77 9.54
CA GLU A 192 18.40 -36.49 8.86
C GLU A 192 17.79 -35.65 7.71
N ARG A 193 17.40 -36.31 6.61
CA ARG A 193 16.73 -35.65 5.50
C ARG A 193 15.31 -35.17 5.86
N SER A 194 14.67 -35.86 6.79
CA SER A 194 13.35 -35.52 7.36
C SER A 194 13.15 -36.23 8.68
N VAL A 195 12.44 -35.60 9.62
CA VAL A 195 12.21 -36.09 10.97
C VAL A 195 10.72 -36.28 11.24
N SER A 196 10.35 -37.42 11.81
CA SER A 196 9.00 -37.68 12.29
C SER A 196 8.74 -36.95 13.60
N LEU A 197 7.62 -36.24 13.72
CA LEU A 197 7.26 -35.57 14.98
C LEU A 197 7.19 -36.54 16.17
N ALA A 198 6.74 -37.78 15.96
CA ALA A 198 6.67 -38.78 17.01
C ALA A 198 8.02 -39.07 17.68
N THR A 199 9.15 -38.95 16.96
CA THR A 199 10.47 -39.16 17.52
C THR A 199 10.98 -38.03 18.40
N LEU A 200 10.25 -36.91 18.42
CA LEU A 200 10.53 -35.70 19.21
C LEU A 200 9.63 -35.58 20.44
N ALA A 201 8.89 -36.63 20.79
CA ALA A 201 7.88 -36.60 21.87
C ALA A 201 8.48 -36.26 23.26
N HIS A 202 9.76 -36.48 23.47
CA HIS A 202 10.45 -36.20 24.74
C HIS A 202 11.26 -34.89 24.71
N GLU A 203 11.24 -34.17 23.58
CA GLU A 203 11.97 -32.92 23.43
C GLU A 203 11.14 -31.76 24.03
N THR A 204 11.87 -30.76 24.53
CA THR A 204 11.26 -29.48 24.96
C THR A 204 11.02 -28.58 23.77
N PHE A 205 9.78 -28.12 23.57
CA PHE A 205 9.40 -27.23 22.48
C PHE A 205 9.42 -25.78 22.93
N ILE A 206 10.11 -24.93 22.19
CA ILE A 206 10.12 -23.47 22.32
C ILE A 206 9.13 -22.93 21.31
N LEU A 207 8.05 -22.33 21.77
CA LEU A 207 7.02 -21.74 20.91
C LEU A 207 6.80 -20.26 21.27
N PHE A 208 6.05 -19.58 20.46
CA PHE A 208 5.52 -18.26 20.80
C PHE A 208 4.23 -18.41 21.62
N PRO A 209 3.88 -17.41 22.48
CA PRO A 209 2.64 -17.42 23.23
C PRO A 209 1.42 -17.58 22.33
N ARG A 210 0.50 -18.46 22.70
CA ARG A 210 -0.73 -18.71 21.92
C ARG A 210 -1.52 -17.43 21.64
N ALA A 211 -1.53 -16.48 22.58
CA ALA A 211 -2.27 -15.22 22.46
C ALA A 211 -1.84 -14.36 21.27
N ILE A 212 -0.58 -14.47 20.79
CA ILE A 212 -0.08 -13.66 19.67
C ILE A 212 -0.27 -14.31 18.30
N GLY A 213 -0.49 -15.63 18.25
CA GLY A 213 -0.66 -16.38 17.00
C GLY A 213 -1.44 -17.67 17.19
N PRO A 214 -2.73 -17.60 17.60
CA PRO A 214 -3.48 -18.80 18.01
C PRO A 214 -3.55 -19.83 16.89
N GLY A 215 -3.82 -19.44 15.64
CA GLY A 215 -3.98 -20.38 14.55
C GLY A 215 -2.72 -21.18 14.25
N LEU A 216 -1.56 -20.54 14.24
CA LEU A 216 -0.29 -21.21 13.98
C LEU A 216 0.12 -22.07 15.18
N HIS A 217 -0.05 -21.56 16.42
CA HIS A 217 0.22 -22.30 17.64
C HIS A 217 -0.62 -23.58 17.70
N ASP A 218 -1.94 -23.47 17.51
CA ASP A 218 -2.86 -24.59 17.58
C ASP A 218 -2.60 -25.62 16.46
N SER A 219 -2.17 -25.17 15.27
CA SER A 219 -1.76 -26.04 14.17
C SER A 219 -0.53 -26.91 14.55
N ILE A 220 0.46 -26.33 15.27
CA ILE A 220 1.62 -27.07 15.77
C ILE A 220 1.19 -28.10 16.81
N ILE A 221 0.42 -27.67 17.83
CA ILE A 221 -0.06 -28.58 18.90
C ILE A 221 -0.88 -29.73 18.32
N ALA A 222 -1.83 -29.43 17.43
CA ALA A 222 -2.64 -30.47 16.78
C ALA A 222 -1.82 -31.46 15.96
N SER A 223 -0.73 -30.98 15.31
CA SER A 223 0.16 -31.87 14.56
C SER A 223 0.96 -32.81 15.46
N CYS A 224 1.42 -32.35 16.62
CA CYS A 224 2.02 -33.20 17.65
C CYS A 224 1.04 -34.25 18.18
N GLN A 225 -0.21 -33.83 18.47
CA GLN A 225 -1.25 -34.72 18.94
C GLN A 225 -1.61 -35.80 17.91
N ARG A 226 -1.73 -35.44 16.63
CA ARG A 226 -1.90 -36.44 15.55
C ARG A 226 -0.71 -37.41 15.43
N SER A 227 0.46 -36.97 15.85
CA SER A 227 1.68 -37.82 15.91
C SER A 227 1.78 -38.65 17.21
N GLY A 228 0.75 -38.64 18.05
CA GLY A 228 0.59 -39.49 19.23
C GLY A 228 1.16 -38.91 20.52
N PHE A 229 1.48 -37.59 20.59
CA PHE A 229 2.02 -36.98 21.81
C PHE A 229 1.53 -35.54 22.01
N SER A 230 1.58 -35.07 23.24
CA SER A 230 1.45 -33.64 23.59
C SER A 230 2.85 -33.08 23.81
N PRO A 231 3.22 -31.96 23.16
CA PRO A 231 4.56 -31.41 23.29
C PRO A 231 4.84 -30.88 24.70
N ILE A 232 6.05 -31.11 25.19
CA ILE A 232 6.54 -30.51 26.42
C ILE A 232 6.89 -29.06 26.11
N LEU A 233 6.10 -28.12 26.60
CA LEU A 233 6.35 -26.69 26.35
C LEU A 233 7.39 -26.16 27.35
N GLY A 234 8.44 -25.59 26.82
CA GLY A 234 9.49 -24.91 27.57
C GLY A 234 9.32 -23.39 27.59
N GLN A 235 10.41 -22.67 27.37
CA GLN A 235 10.41 -21.21 27.33
C GLN A 235 9.57 -20.71 26.14
N GLU A 236 8.70 -19.75 26.39
CA GLU A 236 7.99 -19.00 25.34
C GLU A 236 8.81 -17.79 24.89
N ALA A 237 8.78 -17.50 23.59
CA ALA A 237 9.40 -16.30 23.03
C ALA A 237 8.46 -15.63 22.01
N PRO A 238 8.14 -14.34 22.16
CA PRO A 238 7.15 -13.67 21.30
C PRO A 238 7.64 -13.40 19.88
N GLN A 239 8.95 -13.43 19.64
CA GLN A 239 9.56 -13.18 18.35
C GLN A 239 10.24 -14.44 17.79
N ILE A 240 10.04 -14.68 16.50
CA ILE A 240 10.60 -15.85 15.83
C ILE A 240 12.13 -15.88 15.88
N ALA A 241 12.78 -14.72 15.77
CA ALA A 241 14.24 -14.63 15.90
C ALA A 241 14.73 -15.10 17.27
N SER A 242 14.02 -14.71 18.35
CA SER A 242 14.34 -15.16 19.71
C SER A 242 14.20 -16.68 19.84
N ILE A 243 13.17 -17.28 19.23
CA ILE A 243 13.00 -18.74 19.20
C ILE A 243 14.22 -19.42 18.56
N ILE A 244 14.68 -18.92 17.41
CA ILE A 244 15.84 -19.48 16.69
C ILE A 244 17.10 -19.46 17.56
N TYR A 245 17.39 -18.34 18.23
CA TYR A 245 18.55 -18.22 19.09
C TYR A 245 18.44 -19.04 20.39
N LEU A 246 17.24 -19.21 20.96
CA LEU A 246 17.02 -20.10 22.09
C LEU A 246 17.26 -21.57 21.71
N VAL A 247 16.86 -21.99 20.50
CA VAL A 247 17.20 -23.32 19.98
C VAL A 247 18.71 -23.44 19.80
N ALA A 248 19.40 -22.45 19.23
CA ALA A 248 20.85 -22.43 19.09
C ALA A 248 21.58 -22.55 20.44
N ALA A 249 21.02 -21.94 21.49
CA ALA A 249 21.51 -22.01 22.85
C ALA A 249 21.20 -23.34 23.59
N GLY A 250 20.45 -24.26 22.94
CA GLY A 250 20.16 -25.59 23.51
C GLY A 250 19.00 -25.65 24.50
N PHE A 251 18.11 -24.63 24.51
CA PHE A 251 16.93 -24.61 25.38
C PHE A 251 15.85 -25.60 24.94
N GLY A 252 15.92 -26.12 23.72
CA GLY A 252 15.00 -27.10 23.16
C GLY A 252 14.94 -27.03 21.65
N ILE A 253 13.81 -27.44 21.06
CA ILE A 253 13.56 -27.46 19.62
C ILE A 253 12.36 -26.56 19.29
N SER A 254 12.12 -26.29 18.01
CA SER A 254 10.95 -25.54 17.59
C SER A 254 10.39 -26.02 16.25
N ILE A 255 9.16 -25.59 15.95
CA ILE A 255 8.52 -25.76 14.63
C ILE A 255 8.17 -24.37 14.10
N VAL A 256 8.67 -24.04 12.93
CA VAL A 256 8.54 -22.72 12.33
C VAL A 256 8.10 -22.81 10.86
N PRO A 257 7.51 -21.77 10.27
CA PRO A 257 7.22 -21.71 8.83
C PRO A 257 8.49 -21.89 7.99
N HIS A 258 8.37 -22.57 6.85
CA HIS A 258 9.49 -22.81 5.93
C HIS A 258 10.24 -21.53 5.53
N SER A 259 9.53 -20.42 5.33
CA SER A 259 10.15 -19.14 4.99
C SER A 259 11.16 -18.63 6.03
N ILE A 260 11.12 -19.15 7.25
CA ILE A 260 12.05 -18.80 8.33
C ILE A 260 13.45 -19.40 8.12
N GLU A 261 13.63 -20.38 7.26
CA GLU A 261 14.94 -20.91 6.88
C GLU A 261 15.89 -19.83 6.32
N GLN A 262 15.34 -18.67 5.91
CA GLN A 262 16.15 -17.50 5.50
C GLN A 262 16.91 -16.88 6.68
N ILE A 263 16.46 -17.08 7.93
CA ILE A 263 17.19 -16.69 9.12
C ILE A 263 18.27 -17.76 9.36
N ARG A 264 19.48 -17.48 8.93
CA ARG A 264 20.63 -18.31 9.22
C ARG A 264 21.21 -17.94 10.57
N ALA A 265 21.33 -18.92 11.44
CA ALA A 265 22.01 -18.78 12.73
C ALA A 265 22.96 -19.96 12.92
N ASP A 266 24.14 -19.71 13.49
CA ASP A 266 25.06 -20.76 13.85
C ASP A 266 24.47 -21.63 14.96
N GLY A 267 24.76 -22.91 14.92
CA GLY A 267 24.30 -23.84 15.96
C GLY A 267 22.90 -24.42 15.77
N ILE A 268 22.23 -24.17 14.66
CA ILE A 268 20.92 -24.77 14.32
C ILE A 268 20.90 -25.42 12.94
N VAL A 269 19.93 -26.28 12.73
CA VAL A 269 19.54 -26.81 11.43
C VAL A 269 18.01 -26.79 11.28
N TYR A 270 17.54 -26.58 10.05
CA TYR A 270 16.14 -26.70 9.68
C TYR A 270 15.89 -28.03 8.99
N VAL A 271 14.99 -28.85 9.53
CA VAL A 271 14.76 -30.21 9.03
C VAL A 271 13.30 -30.33 8.58
N PRO A 272 13.01 -30.88 7.40
CA PRO A 272 11.66 -31.20 6.96
C PRO A 272 10.94 -32.17 7.92
N ILE A 273 9.65 -31.96 8.12
CA ILE A 273 8.81 -32.90 8.85
C ILE A 273 8.46 -34.07 7.92
N LYS A 274 8.70 -35.30 8.38
CA LYS A 274 8.32 -36.51 7.67
C LYS A 274 6.83 -36.74 7.79
N GLY A 275 6.13 -36.94 6.66
CA GLY A 275 4.69 -37.11 6.62
C GLY A 275 3.93 -35.77 6.51
N GLU A 276 2.79 -35.66 7.19
CA GLU A 276 1.93 -34.49 7.14
C GLU A 276 2.47 -33.37 8.06
N ALA A 277 3.14 -32.38 7.48
CA ALA A 277 3.60 -31.20 8.19
C ALA A 277 2.45 -30.24 8.50
N PRO A 278 2.45 -29.56 9.67
CA PRO A 278 1.52 -28.47 9.91
C PRO A 278 1.70 -27.38 8.87
N ARG A 279 0.62 -26.67 8.56
CA ARG A 279 0.59 -25.61 7.55
C ARG A 279 0.57 -24.24 8.20
N ALA A 280 1.23 -23.30 7.53
CA ALA A 280 1.32 -21.90 7.94
C ALA A 280 0.68 -21.00 6.89
N PRO A 281 -0.64 -20.82 6.90
CA PRO A 281 -1.33 -19.96 5.94
C PRO A 281 -1.04 -18.49 6.19
N ILE A 282 -0.96 -17.71 5.10
CA ILE A 282 -0.94 -16.25 5.12
C ILE A 282 -2.06 -15.75 4.22
N SER A 283 -2.83 -14.81 4.72
CA SER A 283 -3.89 -14.15 3.99
C SER A 283 -3.70 -12.63 4.04
N LEU A 284 -4.19 -11.93 3.02
CA LEU A 284 -4.35 -10.49 3.03
C LEU A 284 -5.75 -10.17 3.55
N ALA A 285 -5.83 -9.38 4.62
CA ALA A 285 -7.09 -8.92 5.21
C ALA A 285 -7.26 -7.42 4.99
N VAL A 286 -8.48 -7.01 4.70
CA VAL A 286 -8.91 -5.60 4.51
C VAL A 286 -10.29 -5.41 5.10
N ARG A 287 -10.70 -4.16 5.38
CA ARG A 287 -12.10 -3.85 5.74
C ARG A 287 -13.04 -4.21 4.60
N LYS A 288 -14.18 -4.81 4.91
CA LYS A 288 -15.20 -5.24 3.93
C LYS A 288 -15.75 -4.07 3.10
N ASP A 289 -15.99 -2.93 3.75
CA ASP A 289 -16.64 -1.76 3.15
C ASP A 289 -15.64 -0.66 2.75
N ASP A 290 -14.36 -0.99 2.60
CA ASP A 290 -13.35 -0.01 2.21
C ASP A 290 -13.53 0.45 0.77
N ARG A 291 -13.75 1.77 0.60
CA ARG A 291 -13.99 2.40 -0.71
C ARG A 291 -12.72 2.96 -1.36
N SER A 292 -11.57 2.84 -0.71
CA SER A 292 -10.30 3.33 -1.25
C SER A 292 -9.92 2.62 -2.53
N ALA A 293 -9.70 3.39 -3.60
CA ALA A 293 -9.21 2.85 -4.86
C ALA A 293 -7.80 2.25 -4.71
N ALA A 294 -6.94 2.87 -3.90
CA ALA A 294 -5.60 2.38 -3.64
C ALA A 294 -5.62 1.00 -2.96
N ILE A 295 -6.52 0.79 -1.98
CA ILE A 295 -6.69 -0.52 -1.32
C ILE A 295 -7.25 -1.56 -2.30
N ARG A 296 -8.23 -1.20 -3.14
CA ARG A 296 -8.73 -2.12 -4.18
C ARG A 296 -7.63 -2.55 -5.16
N ASN A 297 -6.78 -1.61 -5.57
CA ASN A 297 -5.63 -1.88 -6.43
C ASN A 297 -4.63 -2.84 -5.76
N PHE A 298 -4.38 -2.64 -4.45
CA PHE A 298 -3.52 -3.52 -3.66
C PHE A 298 -4.08 -4.95 -3.59
N VAL A 299 -5.37 -5.09 -3.29
CA VAL A 299 -6.07 -6.39 -3.26
C VAL A 299 -6.08 -7.06 -4.64
N ALA A 300 -6.25 -6.29 -5.72
CA ALA A 300 -6.26 -6.82 -7.07
C ALA A 300 -4.92 -7.48 -7.45
N LEU A 301 -3.78 -6.89 -7.04
CA LEU A 301 -2.44 -7.46 -7.23
C LEU A 301 -2.20 -8.70 -6.37
N ALA A 302 -2.84 -8.80 -5.20
CA ALA A 302 -2.70 -9.95 -4.30
C ALA A 302 -3.41 -11.21 -4.84
N ARG A 303 -4.43 -11.05 -5.68
CA ARG A 303 -5.14 -12.18 -6.27
C ARG A 303 -4.22 -12.97 -7.19
N PRO A 304 -4.26 -14.32 -7.19
CA PRO A 304 -3.55 -15.11 -8.15
C PRO A 304 -3.96 -14.67 -9.57
N ARG A 305 -3.00 -14.30 -10.40
CA ARG A 305 -3.29 -14.22 -11.84
C ARG A 305 -3.79 -15.60 -12.26
N ALA A 306 -5.01 -15.69 -12.78
CA ALA A 306 -5.47 -16.91 -13.42
C ALA A 306 -4.38 -17.33 -14.41
N ARG A 307 -3.79 -18.53 -14.20
CA ARG A 307 -2.86 -19.08 -15.20
C ARG A 307 -3.59 -19.04 -16.51
N ALA A 308 -3.07 -18.30 -17.49
CA ALA A 308 -3.46 -18.48 -18.86
C ALA A 308 -3.29 -19.98 -19.12
N ARG A 309 -4.37 -20.63 -19.50
CA ARG A 309 -4.32 -22.00 -20.00
C ARG A 309 -3.62 -21.90 -21.36
N ASP A 310 -2.36 -22.34 -21.38
CA ASP A 310 -1.71 -22.71 -22.64
C ASP A 310 -2.35 -23.98 -23.17
#